data_62e8d634b88466033644db609e83257b
#
_entry.id   62e8d634b88466033644db609e83257b
#
_cell.length_a   1.000
_cell.length_b   1.000
_cell.length_c   1.000
_cell.angle_alpha   90.00
_cell.angle_beta   90.00
_cell.angle_gamma   90.00
#
_symmetry.space_group_name_H-M   'P 1'
#
loop_
_entity.id
_entity.type
_entity.pdbx_description
1 polymer ?
#
loop_
_entity_poly.entity_id
_entity_poly.type
_entity_poly.pdbx_seq_one_letter_code
_entity_poly.pdbx_strand_id
1 'polypeptide(L)'
;RSDGYHNLETIFYPINLQDALEVTRRENNDKEYTLHISGSPLEGEPEDNLVVKAYKLLKKDYPGLLPVDIHMYKHIPAGAGLGGGSSDAACMIKLLNDKFSLELSTERMEEYAVKLGADCAFFIRNKPVFATGIGNLFEPVELSLKGYHIILIKPDIFVSTRDAFAEIKPVRPAVSLKEIVKQPMETWKNSMKNDFEDSVFKKFPEIAAIKDELYDLGAVYAAMSGSGSSVYGIFKAPIENVEDKFCGCFCRQRALE
;
A
#
# COMPACT_ATOMS: atom_id res chain seq x y z
N ARG A 1 -1.44 -2.37 -23.14
CA ARG A 1 -0.26 -3.19 -23.49
C ARG A 1 -0.71 -4.46 -24.18
N SER A 2 0.17 -5.06 -24.96
CA SER A 2 -0.11 -6.33 -25.67
C SER A 2 -0.28 -7.54 -24.72
N ASP A 3 0.19 -7.41 -23.48
CA ASP A 3 0.08 -8.43 -22.43
C ASP A 3 -1.20 -8.31 -21.58
N GLY A 4 -2.11 -7.39 -21.93
CA GLY A 4 -3.36 -7.13 -21.21
C GLY A 4 -3.23 -6.22 -20.00
N TYR A 5 -2.01 -5.82 -19.62
CA TYR A 5 -1.78 -4.84 -18.55
C TYR A 5 -1.85 -3.40 -19.07
N HIS A 6 -1.99 -2.45 -18.16
CA HIS A 6 -1.94 -1.02 -18.45
C HIS A 6 -0.61 -0.44 -17.95
N ASN A 7 -0.08 0.54 -18.70
CA ASN A 7 0.97 1.38 -18.12
C ASN A 7 0.35 2.32 -17.09
N LEU A 8 1.00 2.41 -15.95
CA LEU A 8 0.63 3.31 -14.85
C LEU A 8 1.62 4.47 -14.78
N GLU A 9 1.15 5.57 -14.27
CA GLU A 9 1.93 6.69 -13.76
C GLU A 9 1.36 7.04 -12.39
N THR A 10 2.14 6.88 -11.33
CA THR A 10 1.67 7.11 -9.96
C THR A 10 2.80 7.58 -9.05
N ILE A 11 2.43 8.16 -7.91
CA ILE A 11 3.36 8.48 -6.82
C ILE A 11 3.05 7.55 -5.66
N PHE A 12 4.05 6.84 -5.16
CA PHE A 12 3.98 6.16 -3.89
C PHE A 12 4.64 7.01 -2.80
N TYR A 13 3.89 7.23 -1.74
CA TYR A 13 4.36 7.96 -0.56
C TYR A 13 4.10 7.11 0.68
N PRO A 14 5.15 6.77 1.48
CA PRO A 14 4.96 6.00 2.69
C PRO A 14 4.31 6.83 3.78
N ILE A 15 3.41 6.22 4.52
CA ILE A 15 2.75 6.83 5.67
C ILE A 15 3.03 6.02 6.93
N ASN A 16 2.99 6.67 8.10
CA ASN A 16 3.19 6.01 9.39
C ASN A 16 1.92 5.27 9.85
N LEU A 17 1.58 4.22 9.10
CA LEU A 17 0.53 3.25 9.42
C LEU A 17 1.12 1.86 9.20
N GLN A 18 1.15 1.02 10.24
CA GLN A 18 1.95 -0.20 10.23
C GLN A 18 1.16 -1.39 10.78
N ASP A 19 1.42 -2.55 10.20
CA ASP A 19 1.19 -3.84 10.81
C ASP A 19 2.43 -4.21 11.66
N ALA A 20 2.33 -5.23 12.49
CA ALA A 20 3.49 -5.79 13.19
C ALA A 20 3.76 -7.22 12.72
N LEU A 21 5.03 -7.53 12.49
CA LEU A 21 5.48 -8.84 12.06
C LEU A 21 6.66 -9.29 12.90
N GLU A 22 6.55 -10.46 13.49
CA GLU A 22 7.61 -11.14 14.22
C GLU A 22 7.89 -12.50 13.58
N VAL A 23 9.16 -12.85 13.49
CA VAL A 23 9.60 -14.16 13.00
C VAL A 23 10.53 -14.77 14.03
N THR A 24 10.21 -15.96 14.52
CA THR A 24 11.08 -16.72 15.42
C THR A 24 11.50 -18.05 14.78
N ARG A 25 12.63 -18.61 15.24
CA ARG A 25 13.03 -19.97 14.82
C ARG A 25 12.15 -20.99 15.51
N ARG A 26 11.67 -21.98 14.75
CA ARG A 26 11.00 -23.13 15.34
C ARG A 26 12.02 -24.09 15.91
N GLU A 27 11.71 -24.62 17.08
CA GLU A 27 12.50 -25.68 17.67
C GLU A 27 12.18 -27.07 17.09
N ASN A 28 10.90 -27.25 16.69
CA ASN A 28 10.41 -28.49 16.09
C ASN A 28 10.41 -28.39 14.56
N ASN A 29 10.92 -29.40 13.89
CA ASN A 29 11.02 -29.48 12.43
C ASN A 29 9.86 -30.24 11.78
N ASP A 30 8.72 -30.35 12.44
CA ASP A 30 7.52 -31.02 11.95
C ASP A 30 6.84 -30.27 10.79
N LYS A 31 7.01 -28.93 10.75
CA LYS A 31 6.51 -28.05 9.69
C LYS A 31 7.57 -27.01 9.34
N GLU A 32 7.60 -26.57 8.09
CA GLU A 32 8.52 -25.52 7.66
C GLU A 32 8.18 -24.15 8.25
N TYR A 33 6.91 -23.89 8.51
CA TYR A 33 6.43 -22.65 9.13
C TYR A 33 5.12 -22.87 9.87
N THR A 34 4.82 -21.94 10.79
CA THR A 34 3.46 -21.66 11.27
C THR A 34 3.15 -20.19 11.02
N LEU A 35 1.87 -19.86 10.86
CA LEU A 35 1.40 -18.49 10.72
C LEU A 35 0.29 -18.24 11.73
N HIS A 36 0.53 -17.27 12.62
CA HIS A 36 -0.44 -16.79 13.60
C HIS A 36 -0.81 -15.35 13.27
N ILE A 37 -2.09 -15.12 13.00
CA ILE A 37 -2.62 -13.79 12.66
C ILE A 37 -3.55 -13.34 13.76
N SER A 38 -3.39 -12.09 14.17
CA SER A 38 -4.25 -11.38 15.13
C SER A 38 -4.58 -9.98 14.61
N GLY A 39 -5.53 -9.28 15.25
CA GLY A 39 -6.01 -7.97 14.80
C GLY A 39 -7.10 -8.09 13.74
N SER A 40 -7.02 -7.32 12.67
CA SER A 40 -8.00 -7.34 11.58
C SER A 40 -8.02 -8.71 10.89
N PRO A 41 -9.19 -9.30 10.62
CA PRO A 41 -9.28 -10.61 9.99
C PRO A 41 -8.70 -10.58 8.56
N LEU A 42 -8.05 -11.67 8.19
CA LEU A 42 -7.64 -11.94 6.82
C LEU A 42 -8.35 -13.19 6.33
N GLU A 43 -8.93 -13.11 5.16
CA GLU A 43 -9.52 -14.26 4.47
C GLU A 43 -8.47 -15.00 3.64
N GLY A 44 -8.70 -16.29 3.38
CA GLY A 44 -7.85 -17.12 2.53
C GLY A 44 -6.99 -18.10 3.32
N GLU A 45 -6.30 -18.96 2.57
CA GLU A 45 -5.42 -19.98 3.15
C GLU A 45 -4.07 -19.36 3.55
N PRO A 46 -3.40 -19.89 4.58
CA PRO A 46 -2.08 -19.42 4.99
C PRO A 46 -1.06 -19.37 3.85
N GLU A 47 -1.13 -20.32 2.93
CA GLU A 47 -0.27 -20.42 1.75
C GLU A 47 -0.42 -19.24 0.78
N ASP A 48 -1.57 -18.59 0.77
CA ASP A 48 -1.83 -17.44 -0.08
C ASP A 48 -1.30 -16.13 0.51
N ASN A 49 -0.98 -16.14 1.80
CA ASN A 49 -0.43 -14.99 2.47
C ASN A 49 0.97 -14.64 1.93
N LEU A 50 1.18 -13.35 1.60
CA LEU A 50 2.43 -12.90 1.00
C LEU A 50 3.65 -13.06 1.90
N VAL A 51 3.49 -13.07 3.23
CA VAL A 51 4.62 -13.34 4.14
C VAL A 51 5.08 -14.79 4.05
N VAL A 52 4.13 -15.73 3.89
CA VAL A 52 4.43 -17.16 3.66
C VAL A 52 5.08 -17.35 2.30
N LYS A 53 4.55 -16.70 1.25
CA LYS A 53 5.14 -16.71 -0.10
C LYS A 53 6.57 -16.16 -0.08
N ALA A 54 6.84 -15.10 0.68
CA ALA A 54 8.17 -14.52 0.86
C ALA A 54 9.14 -15.53 1.52
N TYR A 55 8.71 -16.21 2.60
CA TYR A 55 9.50 -17.26 3.23
C TYR A 55 9.82 -18.40 2.25
N LYS A 56 8.81 -18.94 1.59
CA LYS A 56 8.97 -20.05 0.63
C LYS A 56 9.90 -19.66 -0.53
N LEU A 57 9.78 -18.42 -1.01
CA LEU A 57 10.62 -17.91 -2.09
C LEU A 57 12.11 -17.85 -1.69
N LEU A 58 12.41 -17.34 -0.51
CA LEU A 58 13.78 -17.30 0.01
C LEU A 58 14.27 -18.70 0.36
N LYS A 59 13.43 -19.55 0.96
CA LYS A 59 13.77 -20.94 1.29
C LYS A 59 14.23 -21.76 0.07
N LYS A 60 13.64 -21.49 -1.11
CA LYS A 60 14.02 -22.14 -2.36
C LYS A 60 15.47 -21.84 -2.74
N ASP A 61 15.89 -20.59 -2.60
CA ASP A 61 17.25 -20.15 -2.97
C ASP A 61 18.26 -20.35 -1.80
N TYR A 62 17.76 -20.43 -0.55
CA TYR A 62 18.51 -20.63 0.68
C TYR A 62 18.00 -21.87 1.42
N PRO A 63 18.30 -23.11 0.97
CA PRO A 63 17.79 -24.34 1.59
C PRO A 63 18.15 -24.49 3.06
N GLY A 64 19.22 -23.81 3.51
CA GLY A 64 19.66 -23.76 4.91
C GLY A 64 18.78 -22.90 5.84
N LEU A 65 17.80 -22.16 5.32
CA LEU A 65 16.82 -21.43 6.15
C LEU A 65 16.10 -22.42 7.07
N LEU A 66 16.14 -22.14 8.38
CA LEU A 66 15.46 -22.99 9.38
C LEU A 66 13.94 -22.74 9.34
N PRO A 67 13.15 -23.70 9.83
CA PRO A 67 11.73 -23.51 10.06
C PRO A 67 11.45 -22.30 10.96
N VAL A 68 10.31 -21.63 10.73
CA VAL A 68 9.95 -20.39 11.42
C VAL A 68 8.52 -20.40 11.95
N ASP A 69 8.33 -19.74 13.09
CA ASP A 69 7.01 -19.30 13.55
C ASP A 69 6.86 -17.83 13.20
N ILE A 70 5.77 -17.51 12.51
CA ILE A 70 5.43 -16.18 12.01
C ILE A 70 4.25 -15.67 12.83
N HIS A 71 4.42 -14.54 13.49
CA HIS A 71 3.35 -13.86 14.21
C HIS A 71 3.09 -12.50 13.55
N MET A 72 1.84 -12.31 13.12
CA MET A 72 1.39 -11.11 12.44
C MET A 72 0.24 -10.46 13.21
N TYR A 73 0.37 -9.17 13.49
CA TYR A 73 -0.73 -8.35 13.97
C TYR A 73 -1.17 -7.40 12.85
N LYS A 74 -2.36 -7.63 12.33
CA LYS A 74 -2.96 -6.83 11.25
C LYS A 74 -3.72 -5.65 11.83
N HIS A 75 -3.22 -4.46 11.54
CA HIS A 75 -3.87 -3.19 11.83
C HIS A 75 -4.45 -2.55 10.57
N ILE A 76 -3.74 -2.69 9.44
CA ILE A 76 -4.15 -2.18 8.14
C ILE A 76 -5.22 -3.12 7.55
N PRO A 77 -6.43 -2.63 7.24
CA PRO A 77 -7.47 -3.46 6.64
C PRO A 77 -7.03 -4.07 5.30
N ALA A 78 -7.42 -5.31 5.06
CA ALA A 78 -7.19 -5.97 3.78
C ALA A 78 -7.99 -5.29 2.65
N GLY A 79 -7.46 -5.33 1.42
CA GLY A 79 -8.14 -4.77 0.25
C GLY A 79 -8.40 -3.28 0.33
N ALA A 80 -7.59 -2.54 1.07
CA ALA A 80 -7.76 -1.12 1.33
C ALA A 80 -7.12 -0.19 0.27
N GLY A 81 -6.40 -0.72 -0.71
CA GLY A 81 -5.62 0.11 -1.66
C GLY A 81 -4.38 0.76 -1.04
N LEU A 82 -3.89 0.23 0.10
CA LEU A 82 -2.78 0.79 0.88
C LEU A 82 -1.48 -0.03 0.77
N GLY A 83 -1.49 -1.14 0.05
CA GLY A 83 -0.33 -2.00 -0.07
C GLY A 83 0.08 -2.72 1.21
N GLY A 84 -0.81 -2.89 2.22
CA GLY A 84 -0.49 -3.50 3.50
C GLY A 84 0.15 -4.88 3.37
N GLY A 85 -0.47 -5.80 2.59
CA GLY A 85 0.11 -7.13 2.36
C GLY A 85 1.46 -7.09 1.63
N SER A 86 1.66 -6.12 0.73
CA SER A 86 2.94 -5.90 0.03
C SER A 86 4.01 -5.39 1.00
N SER A 87 3.63 -4.52 1.93
CA SER A 87 4.48 -4.05 3.01
C SER A 87 4.91 -5.20 3.93
N ASP A 88 3.96 -6.07 4.32
CA ASP A 88 4.24 -7.24 5.14
C ASP A 88 5.22 -8.19 4.45
N ALA A 89 5.04 -8.44 3.15
CA ALA A 89 5.95 -9.27 2.37
C ALA A 89 7.37 -8.69 2.31
N ALA A 90 7.51 -7.39 2.08
CA ALA A 90 8.78 -6.70 2.08
C ALA A 90 9.46 -6.75 3.47
N CYS A 91 8.67 -6.56 4.53
CA CYS A 91 9.12 -6.70 5.90
C CYS A 91 9.62 -8.13 6.17
N MET A 92 8.89 -9.15 5.72
CA MET A 92 9.30 -10.55 5.85
C MET A 92 10.66 -10.82 5.19
N ILE A 93 10.90 -10.32 3.97
CA ILE A 93 12.20 -10.45 3.30
C ILE A 93 13.32 -9.84 4.15
N LYS A 94 13.12 -8.64 4.68
CA LYS A 94 14.10 -7.96 5.55
C LYS A 94 14.37 -8.75 6.84
N LEU A 95 13.30 -9.20 7.53
CA LEU A 95 13.41 -9.96 8.76
C LEU A 95 14.18 -11.28 8.55
N LEU A 96 13.91 -11.99 7.45
CA LEU A 96 14.62 -13.22 7.13
C LEU A 96 16.08 -12.94 6.78
N ASN A 97 16.36 -11.88 6.02
CA ASN A 97 17.72 -11.45 5.71
C ASN A 97 18.53 -11.21 6.98
N ASP A 98 17.98 -10.42 7.90
CA ASP A 98 18.66 -10.05 9.13
C ASP A 98 18.78 -11.26 10.09
N LYS A 99 17.70 -12.01 10.29
CA LYS A 99 17.65 -13.13 11.23
C LYS A 99 18.58 -14.28 10.86
N PHE A 100 18.71 -14.56 9.56
CA PHE A 100 19.50 -15.67 9.05
C PHE A 100 20.81 -15.22 8.40
N SER A 101 21.15 -13.93 8.48
CA SER A 101 22.38 -13.34 7.93
C SER A 101 22.61 -13.76 6.46
N LEU A 102 21.55 -13.54 5.62
CA LEU A 102 21.59 -13.94 4.21
C LEU A 102 22.44 -12.99 3.36
N GLU A 103 22.85 -11.85 3.92
CA GLU A 103 23.69 -10.83 3.27
C GLU A 103 23.11 -10.31 1.93
N LEU A 104 21.78 -10.25 1.84
CA LEU A 104 21.10 -9.71 0.67
C LEU A 104 21.31 -8.20 0.59
N SER A 105 21.77 -7.70 -0.55
CA SER A 105 21.75 -6.26 -0.83
C SER A 105 20.31 -5.77 -0.99
N THR A 106 20.13 -4.44 -0.90
CA THR A 106 18.81 -3.81 -1.11
C THR A 106 18.24 -4.18 -2.49
N GLU A 107 19.07 -4.14 -3.52
CA GLU A 107 18.69 -4.50 -4.90
C GLU A 107 18.24 -5.96 -4.99
N ARG A 108 18.95 -6.86 -4.30
CA ARG A 108 18.56 -8.28 -4.28
C ARG A 108 17.26 -8.51 -3.54
N MET A 109 17.01 -7.78 -2.45
CA MET A 109 15.72 -7.82 -1.76
C MET A 109 14.58 -7.29 -2.64
N GLU A 110 14.82 -6.23 -3.43
CA GLU A 110 13.85 -5.71 -4.42
C GLU A 110 13.52 -6.74 -5.50
N GLU A 111 14.53 -7.48 -6.00
CA GLU A 111 14.31 -8.57 -6.98
C GLU A 111 13.41 -9.69 -6.42
N TYR A 112 13.55 -10.03 -5.14
CA TYR A 112 12.63 -10.96 -4.48
C TYR A 112 11.24 -10.37 -4.32
N ALA A 113 11.16 -9.12 -3.88
CA ALA A 113 9.89 -8.44 -3.65
C ALA A 113 9.03 -8.33 -4.92
N VAL A 114 9.62 -7.99 -6.07
CA VAL A 114 8.92 -7.92 -7.37
C VAL A 114 8.26 -9.26 -7.75
N LYS A 115 8.86 -10.40 -7.38
CA LYS A 115 8.29 -11.73 -7.63
C LYS A 115 7.03 -12.01 -6.81
N LEU A 116 6.82 -11.30 -5.71
CA LEU A 116 5.66 -11.42 -4.83
C LEU A 116 4.52 -10.49 -5.25
N GLY A 117 4.84 -9.33 -5.80
CA GLY A 117 3.89 -8.35 -6.30
C GLY A 117 4.57 -7.07 -6.76
N ALA A 118 3.94 -6.34 -7.69
CA ALA A 118 4.51 -5.12 -8.27
C ALA A 118 4.84 -4.07 -7.20
N ASP A 119 3.96 -3.91 -6.21
CA ASP A 119 4.10 -2.89 -5.16
C ASP A 119 5.07 -3.31 -4.04
N CYS A 120 5.43 -4.61 -3.93
CA CYS A 120 6.26 -5.09 -2.81
C CYS A 120 7.65 -4.44 -2.79
N ALA A 121 8.25 -4.21 -3.95
CA ALA A 121 9.59 -3.64 -4.04
C ALA A 121 9.66 -2.19 -3.52
N PHE A 122 8.56 -1.42 -3.62
CA PHE A 122 8.47 -0.09 -3.04
C PHE A 122 8.79 -0.11 -1.53
N PHE A 123 8.25 -1.08 -0.79
CA PHE A 123 8.40 -1.17 0.66
C PHE A 123 9.79 -1.65 1.11
N ILE A 124 10.65 -2.11 0.19
CA ILE A 124 12.04 -2.40 0.53
C ILE A 124 12.78 -1.10 0.90
N ARG A 125 12.70 -0.06 0.06
CA ARG A 125 13.29 1.25 0.36
C ARG A 125 12.39 2.15 1.19
N ASN A 126 11.08 2.01 1.02
CA ASN A 126 10.06 2.76 1.74
C ASN A 126 10.29 4.28 1.71
N LYS A 127 10.51 4.84 0.53
CA LYS A 127 10.74 6.27 0.27
C LYS A 127 9.81 6.75 -0.84
N PRO A 128 9.47 8.05 -0.89
CA PRO A 128 8.66 8.58 -1.98
C PRO A 128 9.28 8.27 -3.34
N VAL A 129 8.47 7.72 -4.26
CA VAL A 129 8.91 7.38 -5.62
C VAL A 129 7.82 7.72 -6.64
N PHE A 130 8.26 8.09 -7.83
CA PHE A 130 7.46 8.09 -9.02
C PHE A 130 7.54 6.69 -9.65
N ALA A 131 6.40 6.04 -9.84
CA ALA A 131 6.31 4.70 -10.35
C ALA A 131 5.66 4.67 -11.73
N THR A 132 6.25 3.87 -12.63
CA THR A 132 5.79 3.65 -14.00
C THR A 132 5.73 2.15 -14.33
N GLY A 133 5.52 1.82 -15.61
CA GLY A 133 5.33 0.43 -16.04
C GLY A 133 4.00 -0.11 -15.53
N ILE A 134 3.99 -1.24 -14.88
CA ILE A 134 2.83 -1.80 -14.16
C ILE A 134 2.82 -1.41 -12.67
N GLY A 135 3.52 -0.33 -12.30
CA GLY A 135 3.75 0.10 -10.92
C GLY A 135 5.06 -0.43 -10.31
N ASN A 136 5.96 -0.95 -11.13
CA ASN A 136 7.18 -1.67 -10.71
C ASN A 136 8.49 -0.99 -11.13
N LEU A 137 8.44 0.10 -11.88
CA LEU A 137 9.61 0.87 -12.28
C LEU A 137 9.63 2.16 -11.46
N PHE A 138 10.62 2.28 -10.56
CA PHE A 138 10.68 3.36 -9.60
C PHE A 138 11.77 4.37 -9.95
N GLU A 139 11.40 5.65 -9.92
CA GLU A 139 12.31 6.78 -9.99
C GLU A 139 12.18 7.61 -8.70
N PRO A 140 13.26 8.10 -8.12
CA PRO A 140 13.17 9.03 -7.00
C PRO A 140 12.33 10.27 -7.34
N VAL A 141 11.53 10.72 -6.39
CA VAL A 141 10.78 11.97 -6.49
C VAL A 141 11.09 12.86 -5.29
N GLU A 142 11.38 14.12 -5.57
CA GLU A 142 11.55 15.14 -4.52
C GLU A 142 10.17 15.63 -4.06
N LEU A 143 9.58 14.89 -3.15
CA LEU A 143 8.29 15.20 -2.54
C LEU A 143 8.41 15.04 -1.04
N SER A 144 8.13 16.11 -0.30
CA SER A 144 8.00 16.08 1.15
C SER A 144 6.64 16.62 1.55
N LEU A 145 5.91 15.82 2.30
CA LEU A 145 4.64 16.20 2.93
C LEU A 145 4.82 16.51 4.42
N LYS A 146 6.07 16.71 4.85
CA LYS A 146 6.40 17.04 6.24
C LYS A 146 5.67 18.28 6.70
N GLY A 147 5.07 18.19 7.89
CA GLY A 147 4.28 19.27 8.48
C GLY A 147 2.80 19.26 8.09
N TYR A 148 2.39 18.37 7.18
CA TYR A 148 0.98 18.10 6.91
C TYR A 148 0.48 16.92 7.74
N HIS A 149 -0.84 16.75 7.76
CA HIS A 149 -1.53 15.62 8.36
C HIS A 149 -2.30 14.86 7.28
N ILE A 150 -2.31 13.54 7.38
CA ILE A 150 -3.16 12.71 6.54
C ILE A 150 -4.31 12.17 7.38
N ILE A 151 -5.51 12.22 6.84
CA ILE A 151 -6.67 11.48 7.31
C ILE A 151 -6.96 10.41 6.28
N LEU A 152 -7.01 9.16 6.73
CA LEU A 152 -7.27 7.99 5.92
C LEU A 152 -8.57 7.35 6.36
N ILE A 153 -9.49 7.18 5.42
CA ILE A 153 -10.81 6.57 5.64
C ILE A 153 -10.93 5.34 4.75
N LYS A 154 -11.22 4.19 5.35
CA LYS A 154 -11.58 2.98 4.60
C LYS A 154 -12.99 2.55 5.01
N PRO A 155 -14.00 2.73 4.14
CA PRO A 155 -15.35 2.24 4.37
C PRO A 155 -15.39 0.71 4.35
N ASP A 156 -16.43 0.11 4.91
CA ASP A 156 -16.64 -1.35 4.81
C ASP A 156 -17.18 -1.75 3.42
N ILE A 157 -16.43 -1.35 2.40
CA ILE A 157 -16.69 -1.64 0.99
C ILE A 157 -15.43 -2.29 0.42
N PHE A 158 -15.59 -3.43 -0.22
CA PHE A 158 -14.53 -4.10 -0.96
C PHE A 158 -14.59 -3.72 -2.44
N VAL A 159 -13.49 -3.22 -2.98
CA VAL A 159 -13.29 -2.96 -4.41
C VAL A 159 -12.22 -3.91 -4.92
N SER A 160 -12.60 -4.81 -5.83
CA SER A 160 -11.58 -5.65 -6.47
C SER A 160 -10.76 -4.83 -7.46
N THR A 161 -9.46 -5.09 -7.53
CA THR A 161 -8.58 -4.47 -8.54
C THR A 161 -9.12 -4.70 -9.95
N ARG A 162 -9.69 -5.87 -10.21
CA ARG A 162 -10.32 -6.20 -11.49
C ARG A 162 -11.49 -5.26 -11.81
N ASP A 163 -12.35 -4.99 -10.83
CA ASP A 163 -13.49 -4.07 -11.01
C ASP A 163 -13.02 -2.63 -11.25
N ALA A 164 -12.00 -2.21 -10.53
CA ALA A 164 -11.42 -0.87 -10.71
C ALA A 164 -10.87 -0.67 -12.14
N PHE A 165 -10.24 -1.70 -12.72
CA PHE A 165 -9.71 -1.67 -14.09
C PHE A 165 -10.78 -1.83 -15.18
N ALA A 166 -11.96 -2.39 -14.88
CA ALA A 166 -12.94 -2.82 -15.88
C ALA A 166 -13.47 -1.70 -16.81
N GLU A 167 -13.61 -0.48 -16.29
CA GLU A 167 -14.13 0.68 -17.05
C GLU A 167 -13.05 1.73 -17.36
N ILE A 168 -11.78 1.46 -17.05
CA ILE A 168 -10.69 2.40 -17.30
C ILE A 168 -10.52 2.63 -18.80
N LYS A 169 -10.49 3.90 -19.18
CA LYS A 169 -10.09 4.36 -20.51
C LYS A 169 -8.70 5.01 -20.37
N PRO A 170 -7.62 4.26 -20.66
CA PRO A 170 -6.28 4.80 -20.48
C PRO A 170 -6.06 6.03 -21.38
N VAL A 171 -5.65 7.13 -20.76
CA VAL A 171 -5.28 8.36 -21.47
C VAL A 171 -3.90 8.76 -20.97
N ARG A 172 -3.01 9.10 -21.92
CA ARG A 172 -1.71 9.65 -21.52
C ARG A 172 -1.92 11.04 -20.95
N PRO A 173 -1.45 11.31 -19.71
CA PRO A 173 -1.64 12.64 -19.13
C PRO A 173 -0.89 13.69 -19.92
N ALA A 174 -1.47 14.89 -20.03
CA ALA A 174 -0.84 16.03 -20.72
C ALA A 174 0.39 16.54 -19.94
N VAL A 175 0.36 16.44 -18.61
CA VAL A 175 1.45 16.79 -17.70
C VAL A 175 1.71 15.60 -16.79
N SER A 176 2.97 15.19 -16.69
CA SER A 176 3.35 14.07 -15.81
C SER A 176 3.11 14.41 -14.34
N LEU A 177 2.70 13.41 -13.55
CA LEU A 177 2.58 13.53 -12.08
C LEU A 177 3.90 14.02 -11.46
N LYS A 178 5.04 13.64 -12.03
CA LYS A 178 6.37 14.10 -11.58
C LYS A 178 6.53 15.62 -11.63
N GLU A 179 5.85 16.28 -12.58
CA GLU A 179 5.86 17.74 -12.69
C GLU A 179 4.73 18.36 -11.84
N ILE A 180 3.59 17.69 -11.72
CA ILE A 180 2.47 18.17 -10.91
C ILE A 180 2.85 18.26 -9.43
N VAL A 181 3.55 17.25 -8.89
CA VAL A 181 3.92 17.23 -7.46
C VAL A 181 4.93 18.30 -7.06
N LYS A 182 5.61 18.92 -8.03
CA LYS A 182 6.48 20.08 -7.78
C LYS A 182 5.70 21.40 -7.63
N GLN A 183 4.43 21.41 -8.02
CA GLN A 183 3.55 22.57 -7.92
C GLN A 183 2.99 22.69 -6.48
N PRO A 184 2.53 23.87 -6.07
CA PRO A 184 1.86 24.03 -4.79
C PRO A 184 0.71 23.02 -4.63
N MET A 185 0.59 22.39 -3.45
CA MET A 185 -0.40 21.33 -3.19
C MET A 185 -1.84 21.81 -3.42
N GLU A 186 -2.11 23.08 -3.19
CA GLU A 186 -3.41 23.70 -3.43
C GLU A 186 -3.87 23.59 -4.89
N THR A 187 -2.94 23.39 -5.83
CA THR A 187 -3.25 23.20 -7.26
C THR A 187 -3.55 21.75 -7.62
N TRP A 188 -3.19 20.79 -6.77
CA TRP A 188 -3.31 19.36 -7.08
C TRP A 188 -4.77 18.94 -7.30
N LYS A 189 -5.71 19.52 -6.59
CA LYS A 189 -7.14 19.24 -6.76
C LYS A 189 -7.61 19.37 -8.23
N ASN A 190 -6.98 20.25 -9.00
CA ASN A 190 -7.36 20.53 -10.39
C ASN A 190 -6.47 19.83 -11.43
N SER A 191 -5.34 19.28 -11.01
CA SER A 191 -4.31 18.76 -11.93
C SER A 191 -3.95 17.29 -11.70
N MET A 192 -4.29 16.74 -10.53
CA MET A 192 -3.98 15.35 -10.16
C MET A 192 -5.28 14.60 -9.85
N LYS A 193 -5.50 13.50 -10.53
CA LYS A 193 -6.67 12.64 -10.37
C LYS A 193 -6.25 11.18 -10.32
N ASN A 194 -6.93 10.39 -9.52
CA ASN A 194 -6.86 8.94 -9.63
C ASN A 194 -7.89 8.46 -10.66
N ASP A 195 -7.43 7.90 -11.77
CA ASP A 195 -8.30 7.47 -12.87
C ASP A 195 -9.30 6.37 -12.46
N PHE A 196 -9.01 5.60 -11.42
CA PHE A 196 -9.95 4.61 -10.89
C PHE A 196 -11.20 5.26 -10.26
N GLU A 197 -11.13 6.51 -9.84
CA GLU A 197 -12.26 7.20 -9.23
C GLU A 197 -13.50 7.24 -10.12
N ASP A 198 -13.33 7.39 -11.44
CA ASP A 198 -14.46 7.46 -12.37
C ASP A 198 -15.33 6.20 -12.36
N SER A 199 -14.69 5.02 -12.35
CA SER A 199 -15.40 3.74 -12.34
C SER A 199 -15.87 3.37 -10.93
N VAL A 200 -15.00 3.56 -9.93
CA VAL A 200 -15.28 3.16 -8.55
C VAL A 200 -16.38 4.05 -7.96
N PHE A 201 -16.32 5.36 -8.11
CA PHE A 201 -17.31 6.28 -7.55
C PHE A 201 -18.69 6.14 -8.20
N LYS A 202 -18.74 5.78 -9.49
CA LYS A 202 -20.00 5.45 -10.16
C LYS A 202 -20.64 4.20 -9.56
N LYS A 203 -19.85 3.19 -9.23
CA LYS A 203 -20.33 1.92 -8.67
C LYS A 203 -20.60 2.01 -7.17
N PHE A 204 -19.80 2.80 -6.45
CA PHE A 204 -19.84 2.98 -5.00
C PHE A 204 -19.82 4.47 -4.64
N PRO A 205 -20.96 5.16 -4.76
CA PRO A 205 -21.07 6.61 -4.51
C PRO A 205 -20.72 6.99 -3.06
N GLU A 206 -20.79 6.05 -2.12
CA GLU A 206 -20.38 6.24 -0.73
C GLU A 206 -18.89 6.56 -0.61
N ILE A 207 -18.05 6.00 -1.49
CA ILE A 207 -16.61 6.30 -1.51
C ILE A 207 -16.38 7.73 -2.04
N ALA A 208 -17.17 8.17 -3.02
CA ALA A 208 -17.13 9.55 -3.50
C ALA A 208 -17.51 10.54 -2.41
N ALA A 209 -18.60 10.25 -1.67
CA ALA A 209 -19.06 11.08 -0.55
C ALA A 209 -17.99 11.28 0.53
N ILE A 210 -17.18 10.26 0.83
CA ILE A 210 -16.04 10.39 1.75
C ILE A 210 -15.03 11.41 1.24
N LYS A 211 -14.72 11.41 -0.07
CA LYS A 211 -13.80 12.38 -0.67
C LYS A 211 -14.33 13.80 -0.57
N ASP A 212 -15.63 13.99 -0.83
CA ASP A 212 -16.28 15.29 -0.73
C ASP A 212 -16.26 15.79 0.71
N GLU A 213 -16.61 14.93 1.68
CA GLU A 213 -16.55 15.25 3.12
C GLU A 213 -15.13 15.65 3.56
N LEU A 214 -14.09 14.98 3.07
CA LEU A 214 -12.71 15.37 3.38
C LEU A 214 -12.38 16.78 2.87
N TYR A 215 -12.89 17.17 1.68
CA TYR A 215 -12.76 18.54 1.20
C TYR A 215 -13.56 19.54 2.03
N ASP A 216 -14.78 19.20 2.43
CA ASP A 216 -15.61 20.04 3.29
C ASP A 216 -14.98 20.26 4.67
N LEU A 217 -14.22 19.27 5.16
CA LEU A 217 -13.40 19.37 6.36
C LEU A 217 -12.13 20.22 6.18
N GLY A 218 -11.84 20.69 4.96
CA GLY A 218 -10.71 21.56 4.64
C GLY A 218 -9.45 20.84 4.16
N ALA A 219 -9.57 19.63 3.60
CA ALA A 219 -8.44 19.00 2.96
C ALA A 219 -7.88 19.87 1.82
N VAL A 220 -6.57 20.07 1.81
CA VAL A 220 -5.85 20.72 0.71
C VAL A 220 -5.91 19.87 -0.56
N TYR A 221 -5.82 18.55 -0.36
CA TYR A 221 -5.98 17.57 -1.42
C TYR A 221 -6.61 16.30 -0.85
N ALA A 222 -7.51 15.68 -1.62
CA ALA A 222 -8.10 14.39 -1.29
C ALA A 222 -8.23 13.51 -2.53
N ALA A 223 -7.98 12.20 -2.37
CA ALA A 223 -8.10 11.22 -3.44
C ALA A 223 -8.33 9.81 -2.88
N MET A 224 -8.83 8.91 -3.72
CA MET A 224 -8.83 7.49 -3.45
C MET A 224 -7.42 6.93 -3.59
N SER A 225 -7.03 6.01 -2.71
CA SER A 225 -5.72 5.35 -2.74
C SER A 225 -5.74 4.11 -3.63
N GLY A 226 -4.88 4.06 -4.64
CA GLY A 226 -4.80 2.93 -5.57
C GLY A 226 -6.16 2.60 -6.20
N SER A 227 -6.53 1.33 -6.22
CA SER A 227 -7.84 0.85 -6.70
C SER A 227 -8.97 0.98 -5.67
N GLY A 228 -8.72 1.59 -4.53
CA GLY A 228 -9.68 1.76 -3.43
C GLY A 228 -9.69 0.54 -2.47
N SER A 229 -10.61 0.56 -1.51
CA SER A 229 -11.66 1.57 -1.28
C SER A 229 -11.23 2.74 -0.38
N SER A 230 -9.98 2.77 0.11
CA SER A 230 -9.55 3.86 0.98
C SER A 230 -9.50 5.20 0.25
N VAL A 231 -9.95 6.24 0.95
CA VAL A 231 -9.82 7.65 0.54
C VAL A 231 -8.98 8.36 1.57
N TYR A 232 -8.12 9.25 1.13
CA TYR A 232 -7.31 10.07 2.01
C TYR A 232 -7.47 11.55 1.73
N GLY A 233 -7.30 12.35 2.78
CA GLY A 233 -7.20 13.81 2.69
C GLY A 233 -5.93 14.30 3.34
N ILE A 234 -5.29 15.31 2.76
CA ILE A 234 -4.09 15.97 3.29
C ILE A 234 -4.50 17.33 3.86
N PHE A 235 -4.09 17.61 5.10
CA PHE A 235 -4.50 18.78 5.87
C PHE A 235 -3.28 19.55 6.39
N LYS A 236 -3.41 20.86 6.54
CA LYS A 236 -2.38 21.72 7.15
C LYS A 236 -2.31 21.61 8.70
N ALA A 237 -3.38 21.12 9.30
CA ALA A 237 -3.48 20.92 10.75
C ALA A 237 -4.33 19.66 11.03
N PRO A 238 -4.19 19.04 12.20
CA PRO A 238 -5.04 17.92 12.59
C PRO A 238 -6.50 18.36 12.76
N ILE A 239 -7.43 17.47 12.50
CA ILE A 239 -8.87 17.64 12.71
C ILE A 239 -9.26 16.96 14.01
N GLU A 240 -9.95 17.66 14.89
CA GLU A 240 -10.46 17.10 16.15
C GLU A 240 -11.62 16.15 15.89
N ASN A 241 -11.65 15.03 16.64
CA ASN A 241 -12.73 14.06 16.64
C ASN A 241 -13.12 13.57 15.22
N VAL A 242 -12.13 13.44 14.33
CA VAL A 242 -12.38 13.01 12.95
C VAL A 242 -12.99 11.62 12.87
N GLU A 243 -12.68 10.74 13.81
CA GLU A 243 -13.22 9.37 13.88
C GLU A 243 -14.74 9.36 14.09
N ASP A 244 -15.28 10.33 14.84
CA ASP A 244 -16.73 10.47 15.07
C ASP A 244 -17.52 10.85 13.80
N LYS A 245 -16.84 11.50 12.86
CA LYS A 245 -17.44 11.92 11.58
C LYS A 245 -17.58 10.77 10.58
N PHE A 246 -16.73 9.76 10.70
CA PHE A 246 -16.70 8.60 9.80
C PHE A 246 -17.03 7.30 10.54
N CYS A 247 -18.14 7.33 11.32
CA CYS A 247 -18.61 6.17 12.06
C CYS A 247 -18.80 4.95 11.15
N GLY A 248 -18.33 3.79 11.59
CA GLY A 248 -18.40 2.53 10.82
C GLY A 248 -17.29 2.37 9.77
N CYS A 249 -16.42 3.37 9.59
CA CYS A 249 -15.24 3.24 8.75
C CYS A 249 -13.98 3.02 9.59
N PHE A 250 -12.98 2.37 9.01
CA PHE A 250 -11.63 2.49 9.54
C PHE A 250 -11.14 3.91 9.27
N CYS A 251 -10.87 4.66 10.33
CA CYS A 251 -10.42 6.05 10.26
C CYS A 251 -9.10 6.20 11.03
N ARG A 252 -8.11 6.82 10.41
CA ARG A 252 -6.83 7.13 11.05
C ARG A 252 -6.31 8.47 10.61
N GLN A 253 -5.87 9.27 11.58
CA GLN A 253 -5.14 10.52 11.35
C GLN A 253 -3.69 10.36 11.76
N ARG A 254 -2.75 10.83 10.94
CA ARG A 254 -1.30 10.81 11.20
C ARG A 254 -0.64 12.09 10.73
N ALA A 255 0.39 12.53 11.45
CA ALA A 255 1.33 13.52 10.93
C ALA A 255 2.18 12.88 9.82
N LEU A 256 2.49 13.66 8.78
CA LEU A 256 3.41 13.27 7.71
C LEU A 256 4.82 13.83 8.01
N GLU A 257 5.84 12.98 7.86
CA GLU A 257 7.24 13.27 8.19
C GLU A 257 8.11 13.45 6.95
#